data_3b9da883fca7d70252ff345d04fb739e
#
_entry.id   3b9da883fca7d70252ff345d04fb739e
#
_cell.length_a   1.000
_cell.length_b   1.000
_cell.length_c   1.000
_cell.angle_alpha   90.00
_cell.angle_beta   90.00
_cell.angle_gamma   90.00
#
_symmetry.space_group_name_H-M   'P 1'
#
loop_
_entity.id
_entity.type
_entity.pdbx_description
1 polymer ?
#
loop_
_entity_poly.entity_id
_entity_poly.type
_entity_poly.pdbx_seq_one_letter_code
_entity_poly.pdbx_strand_id
1 'polypeptide(L)'
;MSELDIAERRVPQDGRFRVRYKGRLIDFRVSIMPTVHGENCVLRVLDKESMSEKFKKLSLDVVGFGAEDLRRFRKYIKEPYGMVLVTGPTGSGKTTTLYAALNRLNDRKRNIMTVEDLSLIHI
;
A
#
# COMPACT_ATOMS: atom_id res chain seq x y z
N MET A 1 21.58 3.46 12.02
CA MET A 1 20.35 2.71 11.89
C MET A 1 19.95 2.49 10.42
N SER A 2 19.94 3.53 9.59
CA SER A 2 19.53 3.43 8.17
C SER A 2 20.69 3.25 7.20
N GLU A 3 21.92 3.14 7.70
CA GLU A 3 23.16 2.97 6.93
C GLU A 3 23.44 4.11 5.92
N LEU A 4 22.90 5.29 6.17
CA LEU A 4 23.15 6.47 5.37
C LEU A 4 24.47 7.13 5.77
N ASP A 5 25.14 7.77 4.79
CA ASP A 5 26.34 8.57 5.03
C ASP A 5 25.95 9.93 5.62
N ILE A 6 26.22 10.14 6.90
CA ILE A 6 25.92 11.38 7.60
C ILE A 6 26.79 12.57 7.16
N ALA A 7 27.92 12.31 6.54
CA ALA A 7 28.83 13.34 6.03
C ALA A 7 28.41 13.88 4.65
N GLU A 8 27.67 13.10 3.88
CA GLU A 8 27.21 13.52 2.56
C GLU A 8 25.89 14.30 2.64
N ARG A 9 25.92 15.53 2.13
CA ARG A 9 24.78 16.47 2.19
C ARG A 9 24.35 16.98 0.81
N ARG A 10 25.00 16.56 -0.24
CA ARG A 10 24.81 17.09 -1.60
C ARG A 10 23.97 16.18 -2.49
N VAL A 11 23.84 14.92 -2.14
CA VAL A 11 23.10 13.91 -2.90
C VAL A 11 21.94 13.36 -2.09
N PRO A 12 20.79 13.06 -2.74
CA PRO A 12 19.71 12.36 -2.11
C PRO A 12 20.14 10.99 -1.58
N GLN A 13 19.65 10.59 -0.43
CA GLN A 13 19.92 9.29 0.16
C GLN A 13 18.63 8.64 0.61
N ASP A 14 18.50 7.34 0.34
CA ASP A 14 17.40 6.52 0.79
C ASP A 14 17.91 5.39 1.66
N GLY A 15 17.18 5.13 2.73
CA GLY A 15 17.50 4.07 3.65
C GLY A 15 16.27 3.51 4.33
N ARG A 16 16.49 2.52 5.16
CA ARG A 16 15.42 1.92 5.96
C ARG A 16 15.97 1.47 7.30
N PHE A 17 15.10 1.53 8.31
CA PHE A 17 15.39 0.96 9.62
C PHE A 17 14.12 0.35 10.23
N ARG A 18 14.32 -0.45 11.22
CA ARG A 18 13.23 -1.15 11.91
C ARG A 18 13.29 -0.86 13.39
N VAL A 19 12.13 -0.59 13.97
CA VAL A 19 11.97 -0.32 15.40
C VAL A 19 10.94 -1.27 15.99
N ARG A 20 11.21 -1.76 17.18
CA ARG A 20 10.22 -2.52 17.94
C ARG A 20 9.45 -1.54 18.84
N TYR A 21 8.15 -1.50 18.66
CA TYR A 21 7.25 -0.65 19.45
C TYR A 21 6.04 -1.47 19.91
N LYS A 22 5.82 -1.49 21.21
CA LYS A 22 4.71 -2.27 21.83
C LYS A 22 4.63 -3.72 21.35
N GLY A 23 5.77 -4.40 21.23
CA GLY A 23 5.84 -5.78 20.76
C GLY A 23 5.72 -5.99 19.27
N ARG A 24 5.51 -4.92 18.48
CA ARG A 24 5.42 -4.97 17.02
C ARG A 24 6.66 -4.41 16.36
N LEU A 25 7.05 -5.00 15.24
CA LEU A 25 8.13 -4.50 14.40
C LEU A 25 7.57 -3.53 13.37
N ILE A 26 8.04 -2.30 13.43
CA ILE A 26 7.64 -1.23 12.53
C ILE A 26 8.81 -0.89 11.63
N ASP A 27 8.60 -0.98 10.33
CA ASP A 27 9.58 -0.58 9.32
C ASP A 27 9.42 0.90 8.98
N PHE A 28 10.53 1.59 8.91
CA PHE A 28 10.60 2.97 8.44
C PHE A 28 11.41 3.04 7.16
N ARG A 29 10.91 3.77 6.19
CA ARG A 29 11.68 4.21 5.04
C ARG A 29 12.06 5.67 5.22
N VAL A 30 13.32 5.96 5.02
CA VAL A 30 13.91 7.28 5.19
C VAL A 30 14.35 7.77 3.82
N SER A 31 13.93 8.97 3.45
CA SER A 31 14.45 9.66 2.28
C SER A 31 14.96 11.03 2.72
N ILE A 32 16.23 11.29 2.42
CA ILE A 32 16.86 12.56 2.71
C ILE A 32 17.20 13.26 1.40
N MET A 33 16.72 14.47 1.25
CA MET A 33 16.91 15.24 0.02
C MET A 33 17.54 16.59 0.34
N PRO A 34 18.62 16.96 -0.37
CA PRO A 34 19.21 18.29 -0.25
C PRO A 34 18.23 19.38 -0.75
N THR A 35 18.20 20.48 -0.06
CA THR A 35 17.48 21.67 -0.49
C THR A 35 18.36 22.90 -0.37
N VAL A 36 17.92 24.04 -0.88
CA VAL A 36 18.65 25.33 -0.77
C VAL A 36 18.85 25.81 0.67
N HIS A 37 18.03 25.34 1.59
CA HIS A 37 18.09 25.74 3.01
C HIS A 37 18.58 24.64 3.95
N GLY A 38 19.06 23.53 3.42
CA GLY A 38 19.50 22.39 4.22
C GLY A 38 19.02 21.05 3.65
N GLU A 39 18.67 20.13 4.50
CA GLU A 39 18.19 18.81 4.10
C GLU A 39 16.76 18.58 4.57
N ASN A 40 15.93 18.02 3.70
CA ASN A 40 14.62 17.51 4.05
C ASN A 40 14.69 16.02 4.32
N CYS A 41 14.00 15.59 5.36
CA CYS A 41 13.88 14.19 5.72
C CYS A 41 12.41 13.78 5.67
N VAL A 42 12.12 12.76 4.89
CA VAL A 42 10.80 12.15 4.82
C VAL A 42 10.87 10.75 5.41
N LEU A 43 10.05 10.50 6.40
CA LEU A 43 9.93 9.19 7.05
C LEU A 43 8.58 8.57 6.72
N ARG A 44 8.60 7.40 6.12
CA ARG A 44 7.39 6.61 5.90
C ARG A 44 7.32 5.47 6.90
N VAL A 45 6.23 5.42 7.62
CA VAL A 45 5.95 4.38 8.61
C VAL A 45 5.23 3.23 7.93
N LEU A 46 5.75 2.01 8.07
CA LEU A 46 5.17 0.79 7.54
C LEU A 46 4.91 -0.19 8.69
N ASP A 47 3.71 -0.18 9.21
CA ASP A 47 3.26 -1.16 10.20
C ASP A 47 2.61 -2.35 9.49
N LYS A 48 3.42 -3.34 9.13
CA LYS A 48 2.98 -4.50 8.34
C LYS A 48 1.96 -5.37 9.08
N GLU A 49 2.10 -5.51 10.38
CA GLU A 49 1.19 -6.34 11.17
C GLU A 49 -0.21 -5.72 11.25
N SER A 50 -0.28 -4.43 11.54
CA SER A 50 -1.52 -3.69 11.57
C SER A 50 -2.20 -3.66 10.18
N MET A 51 -1.42 -3.47 9.13
CA MET A 51 -1.93 -3.52 7.76
C MET A 51 -2.47 -4.91 7.39
N SER A 52 -1.73 -5.97 7.73
CA SER A 52 -2.14 -7.34 7.47
C SER A 52 -3.46 -7.69 8.17
N GLU A 53 -3.63 -7.29 9.42
CA GLU A 53 -4.89 -7.51 10.15
C GLU A 53 -6.05 -6.75 9.53
N LYS A 54 -5.83 -5.49 9.14
CA LYS A 54 -6.85 -4.69 8.44
C LYS A 54 -7.25 -5.33 7.13
N PHE A 55 -6.30 -5.81 6.34
CA PHE A 55 -6.59 -6.45 5.06
C PHE A 55 -7.29 -7.80 5.20
N LYS A 56 -6.98 -8.58 6.22
CA LYS A 56 -7.70 -9.83 6.50
C LYS A 56 -9.17 -9.62 6.81
N LYS A 57 -9.50 -8.52 7.48
CA LYS A 57 -10.88 -8.14 7.82
C LYS A 57 -11.58 -7.33 6.71
N LEU A 58 -10.86 -6.96 5.67
CA LEU A 58 -11.38 -6.13 4.61
C LEU A 58 -12.32 -6.94 3.71
N SER A 59 -13.53 -6.49 3.58
CA SER A 59 -14.54 -7.05 2.69
C SER A 59 -15.16 -5.95 1.83
N LEU A 60 -15.79 -6.34 0.73
CA LEU A 60 -16.49 -5.38 -0.14
C LEU A 60 -17.62 -4.65 0.57
N ASP A 61 -18.20 -5.26 1.60
CA ASP A 61 -19.28 -4.64 2.38
C ASP A 61 -18.80 -3.46 3.22
N VAL A 62 -17.53 -3.43 3.57
CA VAL A 62 -16.92 -2.41 4.44
C VAL A 62 -16.35 -1.23 3.63
N VAL A 63 -16.13 -1.41 2.33
CA VAL A 63 -15.47 -0.40 1.48
C VAL A 63 -16.32 0.85 1.26
N GLY A 64 -17.64 0.75 1.40
CA GLY A 64 -18.54 1.90 1.31
C GLY A 64 -19.32 2.02 -0.01
N PHE A 65 -19.42 0.94 -0.77
CA PHE A 65 -20.28 0.91 -1.95
C PHE A 65 -21.76 1.07 -1.59
N GLY A 66 -22.53 1.75 -2.43
CA GLY A 66 -23.98 1.66 -2.40
C GLY A 66 -24.45 0.23 -2.70
N ALA A 67 -25.63 -0.16 -2.19
CA ALA A 67 -26.14 -1.54 -2.32
C ALA A 67 -26.20 -2.02 -3.77
N GLU A 68 -26.66 -1.17 -4.68
CA GLU A 68 -26.79 -1.49 -6.10
C GLU A 68 -25.42 -1.60 -6.79
N ASP A 69 -24.52 -0.68 -6.49
CA ASP A 69 -23.16 -0.69 -7.05
C ASP A 69 -22.35 -1.89 -6.55
N LEU A 70 -22.54 -2.24 -5.28
CA LEU A 70 -21.93 -3.43 -4.69
C LEU A 70 -22.40 -4.71 -5.38
N ARG A 71 -23.70 -4.81 -5.67
CA ARG A 71 -24.30 -5.94 -6.37
C ARG A 71 -23.71 -6.08 -7.78
N ARG A 72 -23.63 -4.98 -8.52
CA ARG A 72 -23.03 -4.94 -9.87
C ARG A 72 -21.57 -5.32 -9.83
N PHE A 73 -20.80 -4.74 -8.92
CA PHE A 73 -19.39 -5.02 -8.78
C PHE A 73 -19.11 -6.49 -8.45
N ARG A 74 -19.89 -7.06 -7.53
CA ARG A 74 -19.80 -8.50 -7.19
C ARG A 74 -20.08 -9.41 -8.39
N LYS A 75 -21.01 -9.01 -9.25
CA LYS A 75 -21.29 -9.73 -10.48
C LYS A 75 -20.11 -9.69 -11.44
N TYR A 76 -19.59 -8.50 -11.70
CA TYR A 76 -18.51 -8.31 -12.68
C TYR A 76 -17.19 -8.98 -12.28
N ILE A 77 -16.80 -8.95 -11.02
CA ILE A 77 -15.58 -9.59 -10.58
C ILE A 77 -15.63 -11.13 -10.63
N LYS A 78 -16.80 -11.72 -10.77
CA LYS A 78 -16.97 -13.17 -10.93
C LYS A 78 -16.88 -13.64 -12.38
N GLU A 79 -16.96 -12.72 -13.32
CA GLU A 79 -16.85 -13.08 -14.73
C GLU A 79 -15.49 -13.72 -15.04
N PRO A 80 -15.45 -14.80 -15.85
CA PRO A 80 -14.21 -15.52 -16.13
C PRO A 80 -13.25 -14.74 -17.02
N TYR A 81 -13.74 -13.78 -17.77
CA TYR A 81 -12.97 -12.97 -18.70
C TYR A 81 -13.34 -11.50 -18.57
N GLY A 82 -12.40 -10.63 -18.84
CA GLY A 82 -12.62 -9.20 -18.86
C GLY A 82 -11.58 -8.43 -18.06
N MET A 83 -11.81 -7.14 -17.97
CA MET A 83 -10.95 -6.21 -17.24
C MET A 83 -11.80 -5.29 -16.39
N VAL A 84 -11.39 -5.07 -15.15
CA VAL A 84 -11.98 -4.08 -14.26
C VAL A 84 -10.92 -3.03 -13.93
N LEU A 85 -11.21 -1.77 -14.20
CA LEU A 85 -10.32 -0.65 -13.93
C LEU A 85 -10.80 0.10 -12.68
N VAL A 86 -9.89 0.32 -11.75
CA VAL A 86 -10.14 1.13 -10.56
C VAL A 86 -9.28 2.37 -10.65
N THR A 87 -9.91 3.52 -10.81
CA THR A 87 -9.23 4.80 -11.01
C THR A 87 -9.60 5.80 -9.93
N GLY A 88 -8.75 6.79 -9.74
CA GLY A 88 -8.99 7.87 -8.79
C GLY A 88 -7.68 8.48 -8.28
N PRO A 89 -7.75 9.61 -7.58
CA PRO A 89 -6.57 10.26 -6.99
C PRO A 89 -5.97 9.46 -5.84
N THR A 90 -4.80 9.89 -5.39
CA THR A 90 -4.15 9.32 -4.21
C THR A 90 -5.07 9.46 -2.98
N GLY A 91 -5.17 8.40 -2.18
CA GLY A 91 -6.02 8.38 -0.98
C GLY A 91 -7.52 8.16 -1.24
N SER A 92 -7.94 7.91 -2.48
CA SER A 92 -9.34 7.65 -2.82
C SER A 92 -9.84 6.24 -2.47
N GLY A 93 -8.96 5.36 -2.02
CA GLY A 93 -9.32 3.98 -1.66
C GLY A 93 -9.16 2.95 -2.77
N LYS A 94 -8.42 3.26 -3.84
CA LYS A 94 -8.14 2.31 -4.93
C LYS A 94 -7.59 0.98 -4.43
N THR A 95 -6.51 1.04 -3.68
CA THR A 95 -5.83 -0.14 -3.12
C THR A 95 -6.75 -0.90 -2.19
N THR A 96 -7.49 -0.22 -1.35
CA THR A 96 -8.48 -0.81 -0.43
C THR A 96 -9.55 -1.60 -1.19
N THR A 97 -10.08 -1.01 -2.24
CA THR A 97 -11.09 -1.66 -3.11
C THR A 97 -10.51 -2.89 -3.82
N LEU A 98 -9.30 -2.79 -4.36
CA LEU A 98 -8.62 -3.90 -5.02
C LEU A 98 -8.38 -5.08 -4.07
N TYR A 99 -7.88 -4.81 -2.87
CA TYR A 99 -7.66 -5.88 -1.88
C TYR A 99 -8.98 -6.50 -1.39
N ALA A 100 -10.02 -5.72 -1.22
CA ALA A 100 -11.35 -6.25 -0.88
C ALA A 100 -11.89 -7.17 -1.98
N ALA A 101 -11.71 -6.80 -3.24
CA ALA A 101 -12.08 -7.63 -4.38
C ALA A 101 -11.26 -8.92 -4.44
N LEU A 102 -9.94 -8.83 -4.25
CA LEU A 102 -9.05 -9.99 -4.22
C LEU A 102 -9.39 -10.94 -3.07
N ASN A 103 -9.67 -10.43 -1.88
CA ASN A 103 -10.11 -11.23 -0.75
C ASN A 103 -11.40 -12.00 -1.05
N ARG A 104 -12.31 -11.37 -1.77
CA ARG A 104 -13.58 -12.00 -2.18
C ARG A 104 -13.38 -13.10 -3.22
N LEU A 105 -12.41 -12.93 -4.13
CA LEU A 105 -12.08 -13.88 -5.18
C LEU A 105 -11.15 -14.99 -4.71
N ASN A 106 -10.45 -14.77 -3.59
CA ASN A 106 -9.46 -15.71 -3.09
C ASN A 106 -10.16 -16.93 -2.47
N ASP A 107 -10.35 -17.92 -3.30
CA ASP A 107 -10.71 -19.26 -2.86
C ASP A 107 -9.53 -20.21 -3.12
N ARG A 108 -9.52 -21.36 -2.46
CA ARG A 108 -8.43 -22.35 -2.59
C ARG A 108 -8.32 -22.98 -3.98
N LYS A 109 -9.25 -22.70 -4.86
CA LYS A 109 -9.31 -23.28 -6.22
C LYS A 109 -8.78 -22.31 -7.30
N ARG A 110 -8.50 -21.06 -6.94
CA ARG A 110 -8.05 -20.04 -7.89
C ARG A 110 -6.62 -19.65 -7.60
N ASN A 111 -5.84 -19.52 -8.66
CA ASN A 111 -4.52 -18.94 -8.58
C ASN A 111 -4.61 -17.45 -8.90
N ILE A 112 -4.34 -16.63 -7.89
CA ILE A 112 -4.35 -15.16 -8.03
C ILE A 112 -2.91 -14.68 -8.04
N MET A 113 -2.52 -14.00 -9.11
CA MET A 113 -1.22 -13.36 -9.23
C MET A 113 -1.40 -11.84 -9.23
N THR A 114 -0.56 -11.16 -8.45
CA THR A 114 -0.51 -9.69 -8.45
C THR A 114 0.82 -9.20 -9.00
N VAL A 115 0.76 -8.12 -9.76
CA VAL A 115 1.95 -7.38 -10.18
C VAL A 115 1.79 -5.96 -9.65
N GLU A 116 2.68 -5.56 -8.77
CA GLU A 116 2.60 -4.28 -8.10
C GLU A 116 3.88 -3.49 -8.33
N ASP A 117 3.74 -2.25 -8.72
CA ASP A 117 4.84 -1.31 -8.74
C ASP A 117 4.98 -0.71 -7.33
N LEU A 118 5.91 -1.29 -6.57
CA LEU A 118 6.27 -0.81 -5.25
C LEU A 118 7.35 0.26 -5.31
N SER A 119 7.77 0.65 -6.49
CA SER A 119 8.63 1.80 -6.67
C SER A 119 7.85 3.04 -6.25
N LEU A 120 8.22 3.56 -5.13
CA LEU A 120 7.66 4.80 -4.64
C LEU A 120 8.31 5.92 -5.41
N ILE A 121 7.67 6.28 -6.49
CA ILE A 121 8.09 7.46 -7.21
C ILE A 121 7.79 8.66 -6.33
N HIS A 122 8.82 9.23 -5.87
CA HIS A 122 8.77 10.46 -5.15
C HIS A 122 9.18 11.56 -6.07
N ILE A 123 8.27 12.24 -6.44
CA ILE A 123 8.54 13.50 -7.11
C ILE A 123 8.50 14.60 -6.10
#